data_ebefe5b050154987efd6bece8bafb503
#
_entry.id   ebefe5b050154987efd6bece8bafb503
#
_cell.length_a   1.000
_cell.length_b   1.000
_cell.length_c   1.000
_cell.angle_alpha   90.00
_cell.angle_beta   90.00
_cell.angle_gamma   90.00
#
_symmetry.space_group_name_H-M   'P 1'
#
loop_
_entity.id
_entity.type
_entity.pdbx_description
1 polymer ?
#
loop_
_entity_poly.entity_id
_entity_poly.type
_entity_poly.pdbx_seq_one_letter_code
_entity_poly.pdbx_strand_id
1 'polypeptide(L)'
;MSRIVRFHEFGEADVLKIEERQAPAPAAGEVLVGVEAVGVSWYDVLWRQNLANTPTQLPAGLGHELAGVVLAVGDGVTDLAVGDRVASFPGHSANRYPSYAEHVVLPRSSLARYPENLTAQQAAVHYLPSMVGWFGFIELARLQPGETVLVTAASRCWGPYIVQMGKALGATVIAATAFAEDSDFLKQLGADHIILTEEQDLVSRVSKLTDGRGVNVVMDALGGPQMCLLGDAIAPRG
;
A
#
# COMPACT_ATOMS: atom_id res chain seq x y z
N MET A 1 15.19 25.81 6.71
CA MET A 1 13.82 25.55 7.22
C MET A 1 13.23 24.42 6.39
N SER A 2 12.29 23.66 6.94
CA SER A 2 11.62 22.53 6.29
C SER A 2 10.16 22.54 6.70
N ARG A 3 9.26 22.39 5.76
CA ARG A 3 7.82 22.29 6.03
C ARG A 3 7.46 20.85 6.43
N ILE A 4 6.52 20.74 7.36
CA ILE A 4 5.95 19.46 7.83
C ILE A 4 4.44 19.65 8.01
N VAL A 5 3.67 18.60 7.70
CA VAL A 5 2.25 18.55 8.05
C VAL A 5 2.10 17.97 9.45
N ARG A 6 1.39 18.68 10.33
CA ARG A 6 1.10 18.26 11.70
C ARG A 6 -0.35 18.50 12.07
N PHE A 7 -0.78 17.87 13.14
CA PHE A 7 -2.07 18.12 13.77
C PHE A 7 -1.92 18.09 15.30
N HIS A 8 -2.74 18.90 15.98
CA HIS A 8 -2.68 19.12 17.43
C HIS A 8 -3.92 18.58 18.15
N GLU A 9 -4.92 18.16 17.40
CA GLU A 9 -6.15 17.53 17.85
C GLU A 9 -6.59 16.48 16.84
N PHE A 10 -7.37 15.50 17.27
CA PHE A 10 -7.93 14.48 16.39
C PHE A 10 -9.13 15.04 15.63
N GLY A 11 -9.31 14.64 14.37
CA GLY A 11 -10.45 15.13 13.57
C GLY A 11 -10.36 14.84 12.09
N GLU A 12 -11.11 15.61 11.33
CA GLU A 12 -11.15 15.53 9.87
C GLU A 12 -9.95 16.27 9.23
N ALA A 13 -9.91 16.38 7.92
CA ALA A 13 -8.73 16.90 7.21
C ALA A 13 -8.36 18.35 7.57
N ASP A 14 -9.29 19.12 8.09
CA ASP A 14 -9.14 20.53 8.52
C ASP A 14 -8.24 20.72 9.74
N VAL A 15 -8.00 19.64 10.53
CA VAL A 15 -7.03 19.69 11.64
C VAL A 15 -5.58 19.70 11.17
N LEU A 16 -5.30 19.39 9.89
CA LEU A 16 -3.97 19.34 9.32
C LEU A 16 -3.43 20.75 9.09
N LYS A 17 -2.22 21.01 9.59
CA LYS A 17 -1.53 22.30 9.48
C LYS A 17 -0.14 22.12 8.90
N ILE A 18 0.26 23.04 8.02
CA ILE A 18 1.64 23.11 7.55
C ILE A 18 2.40 23.98 8.52
N GLU A 19 3.46 23.42 9.09
CA GLU A 19 4.35 24.09 10.04
C GLU A 19 5.78 24.11 9.50
N GLU A 20 6.57 25.09 9.93
CA GLU A 20 7.99 25.14 9.65
C GLU A 20 8.79 24.61 10.83
N ARG A 21 9.82 23.84 10.53
CA ARG A 21 10.80 23.36 11.51
C ARG A 21 12.22 23.45 10.96
N GLN A 22 13.18 23.36 11.83
CA GLN A 22 14.55 23.08 11.38
C GLN A 22 14.60 21.68 10.73
N ALA A 23 15.32 21.58 9.60
CA ALA A 23 15.54 20.27 8.97
C ALA A 23 16.23 19.33 9.99
N PRO A 24 15.72 18.11 10.16
CA PRO A 24 16.32 17.16 11.10
C PRO A 24 17.68 16.68 10.61
N ALA A 25 18.57 16.30 11.54
CA ALA A 25 19.82 15.63 11.23
C ALA A 25 19.68 14.13 11.55
N PRO A 26 20.23 13.23 10.73
CA PRO A 26 20.15 11.79 11.00
C PRO A 26 21.09 11.41 12.16
N ALA A 27 20.58 10.61 13.10
CA ALA A 27 21.38 9.95 14.13
C ALA A 27 22.04 8.67 13.58
N ALA A 28 22.78 7.97 14.41
CA ALA A 28 23.38 6.67 14.03
C ALA A 28 22.30 5.68 13.56
N GLY A 29 22.52 5.04 12.41
CA GLY A 29 21.59 4.12 11.76
C GLY A 29 20.40 4.79 11.06
N GLU A 30 20.35 6.13 10.98
CA GLU A 30 19.29 6.89 10.32
C GLU A 30 19.78 7.54 9.02
N VAL A 31 18.83 7.90 8.17
CA VAL A 31 19.07 8.52 6.86
C VAL A 31 18.16 9.73 6.71
N LEU A 32 18.72 10.87 6.32
CA LEU A 32 17.97 12.05 5.94
C LEU A 32 17.58 11.97 4.47
N VAL A 33 16.29 12.04 4.18
CA VAL A 33 15.73 12.02 2.82
C VAL A 33 15.09 13.37 2.49
N GLY A 34 15.48 13.94 1.35
CA GLY A 34 14.74 15.02 0.69
C GLY A 34 13.55 14.40 -0.05
N VAL A 35 12.35 14.70 0.42
CA VAL A 35 11.12 14.03 -0.06
C VAL A 35 10.66 14.64 -1.37
N GLU A 36 10.46 13.80 -2.37
CA GLU A 36 9.91 14.17 -3.68
C GLU A 36 8.43 13.80 -3.82
N ALA A 37 8.00 12.73 -3.16
CA ALA A 37 6.62 12.27 -3.14
C ALA A 37 6.29 11.53 -1.84
N VAL A 38 5.03 11.60 -1.42
CA VAL A 38 4.49 10.81 -0.30
C VAL A 38 3.30 9.98 -0.78
N GLY A 39 3.17 8.77 -0.25
CA GLY A 39 1.97 7.97 -0.37
C GLY A 39 0.90 8.46 0.61
N VAL A 40 -0.34 8.55 0.15
CA VAL A 40 -1.51 8.86 0.97
C VAL A 40 -2.35 7.61 1.08
N SER A 41 -2.54 7.11 2.28
CA SER A 41 -3.28 5.88 2.53
C SER A 41 -4.48 6.10 3.47
N TRP A 42 -5.40 5.13 3.46
CA TRP A 42 -6.51 5.15 4.43
C TRP A 42 -6.01 5.08 5.88
N TYR A 43 -4.84 4.47 6.09
CA TYR A 43 -4.23 4.41 7.41
C TYR A 43 -3.90 5.80 7.97
N ASP A 44 -3.54 6.77 7.11
CA ASP A 44 -3.27 8.15 7.52
C ASP A 44 -4.56 8.85 8.00
N VAL A 45 -5.71 8.50 7.42
CA VAL A 45 -7.03 8.98 7.89
C VAL A 45 -7.32 8.43 9.28
N LEU A 46 -7.16 7.12 9.47
CA LEU A 46 -7.34 6.47 10.77
C LEU A 46 -6.36 7.02 11.82
N TRP A 47 -5.12 7.32 11.41
CA TRP A 47 -4.09 7.88 12.28
C TRP A 47 -4.51 9.25 12.83
N ARG A 48 -4.94 10.18 11.98
CA ARG A 48 -5.36 11.51 12.44
C ARG A 48 -6.68 11.51 13.22
N GLN A 49 -7.49 10.46 13.10
CA GLN A 49 -8.72 10.25 13.87
C GLN A 49 -8.49 9.45 15.16
N ASN A 50 -7.27 9.01 15.44
CA ASN A 50 -6.93 8.09 16.55
C ASN A 50 -7.68 6.75 16.50
N LEU A 51 -7.96 6.27 15.31
CA LEU A 51 -8.60 4.99 15.04
C LEU A 51 -7.64 3.92 14.52
N ALA A 52 -6.35 4.28 14.35
CA ALA A 52 -5.31 3.32 13.98
C ALA A 52 -5.03 2.34 15.13
N ASN A 53 -4.46 1.19 14.79
CA ASN A 53 -4.10 0.13 15.76
C ASN A 53 -2.99 0.54 16.74
N THR A 54 -2.28 1.64 16.49
CA THR A 54 -1.28 2.22 17.40
C THR A 54 -1.76 3.61 17.84
N PRO A 55 -1.77 3.94 19.13
CA PRO A 55 -2.18 5.25 19.60
C PRO A 55 -1.32 6.38 19.05
N THR A 56 -1.95 7.42 18.55
CA THR A 56 -1.30 8.61 18.03
C THR A 56 -0.95 9.57 19.19
N GLN A 57 0.28 10.07 19.21
CA GLN A 57 0.76 11.00 20.23
C GLN A 57 0.74 12.44 19.69
N LEU A 58 -0.11 13.28 20.27
CA LEU A 58 -0.22 14.69 19.90
C LEU A 58 0.88 15.57 20.57
N PRO A 59 1.38 16.59 19.87
CA PRO A 59 1.13 16.96 18.49
C PRO A 59 1.80 15.98 17.54
N ALA A 60 1.06 15.48 16.55
CA ALA A 60 1.49 14.41 15.67
C ALA A 60 1.84 14.88 14.26
N GLY A 61 2.76 14.17 13.62
CA GLY A 61 2.94 14.17 12.18
C GLY A 61 2.14 13.05 11.52
N LEU A 62 2.24 12.92 10.22
CA LEU A 62 1.47 12.02 9.37
C LEU A 62 2.37 11.26 8.41
N GLY A 63 1.87 10.10 7.95
CA GLY A 63 2.42 9.39 6.81
C GLY A 63 3.43 8.30 7.14
N HIS A 64 3.44 7.28 6.27
CA HIS A 64 4.26 6.08 6.41
C HIS A 64 5.04 5.75 5.14
N GLU A 65 4.72 6.42 4.03
CA GLU A 65 5.29 6.15 2.71
C GLU A 65 5.84 7.41 2.09
N LEU A 66 7.03 7.32 1.55
CA LEU A 66 7.67 8.40 0.79
C LEU A 66 8.62 7.83 -0.26
N ALA A 67 8.96 8.65 -1.23
CA ALA A 67 10.14 8.49 -2.07
C ALA A 67 10.88 9.82 -2.19
N GLY A 68 12.18 9.74 -2.38
CA GLY A 68 13.02 10.91 -2.50
C GLY A 68 14.50 10.55 -2.63
N VAL A 69 15.34 11.53 -2.33
CA VAL A 69 16.80 11.42 -2.48
C VAL A 69 17.48 11.50 -1.12
N VAL A 70 18.47 10.66 -0.89
CA VAL A 70 19.31 10.69 0.31
C VAL A 70 20.11 12.00 0.34
N LEU A 71 19.97 12.79 1.41
CA LEU A 71 20.69 14.03 1.62
C LEU A 71 21.83 13.91 2.63
N ALA A 72 21.69 13.01 3.60
CA ALA A 72 22.74 12.67 4.57
C ALA A 72 22.49 11.29 5.15
N VAL A 73 23.55 10.65 5.63
CA VAL A 73 23.50 9.37 6.34
C VAL A 73 24.13 9.51 7.72
N GLY A 74 23.54 8.87 8.72
CA GLY A 74 24.09 8.78 10.07
C GLY A 74 25.17 7.70 10.19
N ASP A 75 25.87 7.73 11.31
CA ASP A 75 26.92 6.75 11.60
C ASP A 75 26.40 5.30 11.48
N GLY A 76 27.23 4.43 10.92
CA GLY A 76 26.89 3.01 10.73
C GLY A 76 26.06 2.69 9.49
N VAL A 77 25.58 3.67 8.74
CA VAL A 77 24.94 3.45 7.43
C VAL A 77 26.03 3.39 6.36
N THR A 78 26.25 2.22 5.79
CA THR A 78 27.36 1.97 4.84
C THR A 78 26.91 1.58 3.44
N ASP A 79 25.63 1.30 3.26
CA ASP A 79 25.05 0.75 2.03
C ASP A 79 24.10 1.73 1.30
N LEU A 80 23.96 2.97 1.81
CA LEU A 80 23.36 4.10 1.14
C LEU A 80 24.32 5.28 1.11
N ALA A 81 24.23 6.09 0.06
CA ALA A 81 25.02 7.28 -0.14
C ALA A 81 24.16 8.49 -0.48
N VAL A 82 24.69 9.70 -0.26
CA VAL A 82 24.07 10.95 -0.72
C VAL A 82 23.85 10.89 -2.23
N GLY A 83 22.63 11.23 -2.66
CA GLY A 83 22.21 11.14 -4.05
C GLY A 83 21.46 9.85 -4.42
N ASP A 84 21.48 8.82 -3.57
CA ASP A 84 20.69 7.61 -3.81
C ASP A 84 19.18 7.91 -3.81
N ARG A 85 18.49 7.36 -4.79
CA ARG A 85 17.02 7.40 -4.87
C ARG A 85 16.43 6.27 -4.03
N VAL A 86 15.63 6.62 -3.04
CA VAL A 86 15.08 5.67 -2.07
C VAL A 86 13.58 5.87 -1.88
N ALA A 87 12.90 4.78 -1.55
CA ALA A 87 11.52 4.82 -1.08
C ALA A 87 11.41 4.05 0.24
N SER A 88 10.46 4.47 1.06
CA SER A 88 10.22 3.84 2.35
C SER A 88 9.21 2.69 2.24
N PHE A 89 9.29 1.78 3.18
CA PHE A 89 8.28 0.77 3.45
C PHE A 89 7.94 0.74 4.94
N PRO A 90 6.76 0.22 5.33
CA PRO A 90 6.35 0.21 6.72
C PRO A 90 7.33 -0.62 7.57
N GLY A 91 7.82 -0.02 8.62
CA GLY A 91 8.82 -0.58 9.53
C GLY A 91 9.17 0.44 10.60
N HIS A 92 8.43 1.56 10.62
CA HIS A 92 8.64 2.66 11.56
C HIS A 92 7.28 3.23 12.02
N SER A 93 7.31 3.94 13.14
CA SER A 93 6.12 4.61 13.68
C SER A 93 6.07 6.07 13.24
N ALA A 94 4.93 6.53 12.74
CA ALA A 94 4.70 7.94 12.41
C ALA A 94 4.72 8.87 13.64
N ASN A 95 4.61 8.34 14.85
CA ASN A 95 4.87 9.12 16.08
C ASN A 95 6.29 9.66 16.11
N ARG A 96 7.27 8.90 15.60
CA ARG A 96 8.68 9.28 15.58
C ARG A 96 9.14 9.76 14.21
N TYR A 97 8.65 9.14 13.14
CA TYR A 97 9.16 9.29 11.78
C TYR A 97 8.01 9.58 10.78
N PRO A 98 7.33 10.74 10.92
CA PRO A 98 6.26 11.10 9.99
C PRO A 98 6.83 11.45 8.61
N SER A 99 6.18 10.97 7.54
CA SER A 99 6.67 11.16 6.17
C SER A 99 6.15 12.43 5.46
N TYR A 100 5.11 13.10 6.00
CA TYR A 100 4.55 14.30 5.35
C TYR A 100 5.37 15.55 5.67
N ALA A 101 6.60 15.60 5.15
CA ALA A 101 7.49 16.74 5.28
C ALA A 101 8.45 16.82 4.08
N GLU A 102 9.07 17.98 3.85
CA GLU A 102 10.08 18.16 2.81
C GLU A 102 11.38 17.40 3.12
N HIS A 103 11.72 17.29 4.40
CA HIS A 103 12.90 16.60 4.88
C HIS A 103 12.51 15.65 6.01
N VAL A 104 12.81 14.38 5.82
CA VAL A 104 12.43 13.31 6.74
C VAL A 104 13.65 12.48 7.11
N VAL A 105 13.83 12.22 8.39
CA VAL A 105 14.78 11.21 8.86
C VAL A 105 14.02 9.90 9.03
N LEU A 106 14.57 8.80 8.51
CA LEU A 106 14.05 7.45 8.68
C LEU A 106 15.16 6.50 9.12
N PRO A 107 14.82 5.42 9.84
CA PRO A 107 15.75 4.33 10.06
C PRO A 107 16.21 3.76 8.73
N ARG A 108 17.51 3.43 8.61
CA ARG A 108 18.04 2.78 7.40
C ARG A 108 17.25 1.52 7.01
N SER A 109 16.80 0.76 8.00
CA SER A 109 15.99 -0.46 7.79
C SER A 109 14.62 -0.24 7.15
N SER A 110 14.14 1.00 7.08
CA SER A 110 12.85 1.37 6.46
C SER A 110 12.99 1.93 5.06
N LEU A 111 14.17 1.84 4.45
CA LEU A 111 14.44 2.40 3.13
C LEU A 111 14.98 1.34 2.17
N ALA A 112 14.59 1.41 0.91
CA ALA A 112 15.18 0.64 -0.17
C ALA A 112 15.37 1.54 -1.40
N ARG A 113 16.43 1.25 -2.20
CA ARG A 113 16.53 1.82 -3.54
C ARG A 113 15.39 1.28 -4.39
N TYR A 114 14.80 2.12 -5.20
CA TYR A 114 13.77 1.71 -6.14
C TYR A 114 14.29 1.71 -7.58
N PRO A 115 13.68 0.91 -8.49
CA PRO A 115 14.10 0.82 -9.87
C PRO A 115 14.10 2.18 -10.59
N GLU A 116 15.11 2.42 -11.45
CA GLU A 116 15.31 3.69 -12.14
C GLU A 116 14.15 4.07 -13.08
N ASN A 117 13.41 3.08 -13.58
CA ASN A 117 12.26 3.29 -14.45
C ASN A 117 10.99 3.75 -13.70
N LEU A 118 11.00 3.81 -12.38
CA LEU A 118 9.90 4.35 -11.59
C LEU A 118 10.11 5.85 -11.34
N THR A 119 9.04 6.62 -11.41
CA THR A 119 9.00 8.00 -10.89
C THR A 119 8.95 7.98 -9.36
N ALA A 120 9.27 9.10 -8.72
CA ALA A 120 9.15 9.21 -7.26
C ALA A 120 7.71 8.96 -6.77
N GLN A 121 6.70 9.44 -7.54
CA GLN A 121 5.29 9.20 -7.23
C GLN A 121 4.93 7.71 -7.26
N GLN A 122 5.41 6.98 -8.26
CA GLN A 122 5.20 5.53 -8.34
C GLN A 122 5.94 4.79 -7.22
N ALA A 123 7.18 5.20 -6.93
CA ALA A 123 8.00 4.57 -5.90
C ALA A 123 7.44 4.80 -4.48
N ALA A 124 6.88 5.99 -4.21
CA ALA A 124 6.31 6.33 -2.91
C ALA A 124 5.15 5.40 -2.50
N VAL A 125 4.44 4.80 -3.47
CA VAL A 125 3.29 3.91 -3.23
C VAL A 125 3.56 2.47 -3.67
N HIS A 126 4.83 2.11 -3.86
CA HIS A 126 5.19 0.80 -4.42
C HIS A 126 5.34 -0.29 -3.35
N TYR A 127 6.07 -0.01 -2.27
CA TYR A 127 6.50 -1.07 -1.36
C TYR A 127 5.39 -1.62 -0.47
N LEU A 128 4.51 -0.80 0.09
CA LEU A 128 3.45 -1.29 0.96
C LEU A 128 2.49 -2.25 0.23
N PRO A 129 1.90 -1.88 -0.92
CA PRO A 129 1.03 -2.81 -1.64
C PRO A 129 1.78 -4.06 -2.13
N SER A 130 3.05 -3.92 -2.53
CA SER A 130 3.87 -5.07 -2.93
C SER A 130 4.10 -6.04 -1.78
N MET A 131 4.34 -5.55 -0.56
CA MET A 131 4.46 -6.37 0.64
C MET A 131 3.14 -7.08 0.98
N VAL A 132 2.00 -6.39 0.90
CA VAL A 132 0.68 -6.99 1.10
C VAL A 132 0.45 -8.13 0.13
N GLY A 133 0.72 -7.91 -1.16
CA GLY A 133 0.62 -8.95 -2.18
C GLY A 133 1.58 -10.11 -1.95
N TRP A 134 2.84 -9.83 -1.62
CA TRP A 134 3.84 -10.86 -1.32
C TRP A 134 3.41 -11.75 -0.16
N PHE A 135 3.10 -11.16 1.00
CA PHE A 135 2.66 -11.92 2.16
C PHE A 135 1.39 -12.70 1.88
N GLY A 136 0.39 -12.07 1.23
CA GLY A 136 -0.85 -12.75 0.88
C GLY A 136 -0.66 -13.93 -0.06
N PHE A 137 0.02 -13.74 -1.17
CA PHE A 137 0.15 -14.77 -2.20
C PHE A 137 1.25 -15.79 -1.91
N ILE A 138 2.43 -15.34 -1.44
CA ILE A 138 3.59 -16.24 -1.31
C ILE A 138 3.63 -16.90 0.06
N GLU A 139 3.57 -16.08 1.14
CA GLU A 139 3.78 -16.60 2.49
C GLU A 139 2.53 -17.31 3.05
N LEU A 140 1.35 -16.72 2.84
CA LEU A 140 0.11 -17.24 3.42
C LEU A 140 -0.59 -18.23 2.50
N ALA A 141 -0.98 -17.81 1.29
CA ALA A 141 -1.72 -18.64 0.36
C ALA A 141 -0.85 -19.66 -0.40
N ARG A 142 0.46 -19.42 -0.53
CA ARG A 142 1.39 -20.25 -1.33
C ARG A 142 0.88 -20.46 -2.74
N LEU A 143 0.39 -19.39 -3.35
CA LEU A 143 -0.23 -19.37 -4.67
C LEU A 143 0.64 -20.08 -5.70
N GLN A 144 0.01 -21.01 -6.46
CA GLN A 144 0.67 -21.75 -7.53
C GLN A 144 0.27 -21.19 -8.90
N PRO A 145 1.17 -21.25 -9.90
CA PRO A 145 0.79 -20.92 -11.28
C PRO A 145 -0.39 -21.78 -11.76
N GLY A 146 -1.36 -21.14 -12.43
CA GLY A 146 -2.58 -21.77 -12.90
C GLY A 146 -3.74 -21.78 -11.91
N GLU A 147 -3.52 -21.39 -10.66
CA GLU A 147 -4.61 -21.17 -9.70
C GLU A 147 -5.40 -19.91 -10.04
N THR A 148 -6.61 -19.82 -9.50
CA THR A 148 -7.51 -18.67 -9.70
C THR A 148 -7.58 -17.82 -8.44
N VAL A 149 -7.40 -16.53 -8.62
CA VAL A 149 -7.45 -15.51 -7.53
C VAL A 149 -8.63 -14.58 -7.76
N LEU A 150 -9.42 -14.35 -6.72
CA LEU A 150 -10.41 -13.27 -6.67
C LEU A 150 -9.82 -12.09 -5.88
N VAL A 151 -9.85 -10.91 -6.47
CA VAL A 151 -9.43 -9.65 -5.83
C VAL A 151 -10.65 -8.75 -5.68
N THR A 152 -11.03 -8.42 -4.45
CA THR A 152 -12.11 -7.45 -4.18
C THR A 152 -11.56 -6.02 -4.16
N ALA A 153 -12.40 -5.02 -4.39
CA ALA A 153 -11.98 -3.61 -4.56
C ALA A 153 -10.76 -3.47 -5.50
N ALA A 154 -10.73 -4.26 -6.57
CA ALA A 154 -9.56 -4.46 -7.41
C ALA A 154 -9.02 -3.18 -8.06
N SER A 155 -9.85 -2.16 -8.25
CA SER A 155 -9.45 -0.88 -8.85
C SER A 155 -9.05 0.19 -7.81
N ARG A 156 -9.09 -0.12 -6.52
CA ARG A 156 -8.84 0.84 -5.43
C ARG A 156 -7.74 0.36 -4.49
N CYS A 157 -7.16 1.29 -3.75
CA CYS A 157 -6.14 1.01 -2.74
C CYS A 157 -5.00 0.12 -3.27
N TRP A 158 -4.86 -1.08 -2.72
CA TRP A 158 -3.82 -2.04 -3.10
C TRP A 158 -4.24 -2.94 -4.27
N GLY A 159 -5.53 -2.96 -4.62
CA GLY A 159 -6.09 -3.82 -5.66
C GLY A 159 -5.29 -3.82 -6.97
N PRO A 160 -4.91 -2.67 -7.54
CA PRO A 160 -4.11 -2.61 -8.77
C PRO A 160 -2.78 -3.36 -8.69
N TYR A 161 -2.09 -3.32 -7.55
CA TYR A 161 -0.85 -4.06 -7.32
C TYR A 161 -1.11 -5.56 -7.15
N ILE A 162 -2.17 -5.92 -6.42
CA ILE A 162 -2.56 -7.30 -6.19
C ILE A 162 -2.93 -7.99 -7.51
N VAL A 163 -3.68 -7.32 -8.39
CA VAL A 163 -4.01 -7.82 -9.75
C VAL A 163 -2.74 -8.10 -10.53
N GLN A 164 -1.83 -7.13 -10.62
CA GLN A 164 -0.57 -7.28 -11.35
C GLN A 164 0.30 -8.39 -10.77
N MET A 165 0.40 -8.48 -9.45
CA MET A 165 1.21 -9.50 -8.79
C MET A 165 0.63 -10.90 -9.00
N GLY A 166 -0.69 -11.10 -8.84
CA GLY A 166 -1.34 -12.37 -9.13
C GLY A 166 -1.07 -12.83 -10.57
N LYS A 167 -1.14 -11.88 -11.52
CA LYS A 167 -0.84 -12.14 -12.92
C LYS A 167 0.62 -12.50 -13.15
N ALA A 168 1.55 -11.78 -12.54
CA ALA A 168 2.99 -12.06 -12.62
C ALA A 168 3.37 -13.44 -12.03
N LEU A 169 2.61 -13.90 -11.03
CA LEU A 169 2.75 -15.22 -10.43
C LEU A 169 2.09 -16.35 -11.25
N GLY A 170 1.49 -16.03 -12.41
CA GLY A 170 0.88 -17.01 -13.31
C GLY A 170 -0.55 -17.43 -12.94
N ALA A 171 -1.23 -16.68 -12.08
CA ALA A 171 -2.61 -16.96 -11.72
C ALA A 171 -3.60 -16.47 -12.80
N THR A 172 -4.79 -17.04 -12.80
CA THR A 172 -5.99 -16.46 -13.42
C THR A 172 -6.59 -15.46 -12.44
N VAL A 173 -6.66 -14.18 -12.82
CA VAL A 173 -7.11 -13.11 -11.93
C VAL A 173 -8.52 -12.68 -12.27
N ILE A 174 -9.44 -12.84 -11.31
CA ILE A 174 -10.79 -12.29 -11.34
C ILE A 174 -10.78 -11.01 -10.48
N ALA A 175 -10.98 -9.87 -11.12
CA ALA A 175 -11.01 -8.57 -10.46
C ALA A 175 -12.46 -8.13 -10.22
N ALA A 176 -12.84 -7.91 -8.96
CA ALA A 176 -14.17 -7.42 -8.59
C ALA A 176 -14.10 -5.93 -8.23
N THR A 177 -14.95 -5.12 -8.85
CA THR A 177 -15.06 -3.68 -8.62
C THR A 177 -16.50 -3.23 -8.68
N ALA A 178 -16.84 -2.16 -7.93
CA ALA A 178 -18.13 -1.49 -8.03
C ALA A 178 -18.18 -0.46 -9.19
N PHE A 179 -17.04 -0.15 -9.80
CA PHE A 179 -16.88 0.95 -10.75
C PHE A 179 -16.71 0.42 -12.18
N ALA A 180 -17.75 0.54 -13.00
CA ALA A 180 -17.74 0.05 -14.39
C ALA A 180 -16.67 0.75 -15.25
N GLU A 181 -16.43 2.03 -15.00
CA GLU A 181 -15.43 2.85 -15.67
C GLU A 181 -13.99 2.37 -15.47
N ASP A 182 -13.72 1.61 -14.40
CA ASP A 182 -12.39 1.06 -14.12
C ASP A 182 -12.09 -0.25 -14.88
N SER A 183 -13.03 -0.78 -15.64
CA SER A 183 -12.89 -2.09 -16.31
C SER A 183 -11.72 -2.16 -17.25
N ASP A 184 -11.51 -1.11 -18.08
CA ASP A 184 -10.39 -1.10 -19.02
C ASP A 184 -9.04 -0.93 -18.32
N PHE A 185 -9.00 -0.17 -17.25
CA PHE A 185 -7.82 -0.08 -16.39
C PHE A 185 -7.45 -1.44 -15.80
N LEU A 186 -8.41 -2.18 -15.24
CA LEU A 186 -8.17 -3.51 -14.67
C LEU A 186 -7.70 -4.53 -15.72
N LYS A 187 -8.24 -4.47 -16.95
CA LYS A 187 -7.73 -5.29 -18.07
C LYS A 187 -6.29 -4.96 -18.41
N GLN A 188 -5.93 -3.67 -18.47
CA GLN A 188 -4.54 -3.24 -18.74
C GLN A 188 -3.58 -3.73 -17.66
N LEU A 189 -4.03 -3.86 -16.41
CA LEU A 189 -3.25 -4.43 -15.31
C LEU A 189 -3.11 -5.96 -15.38
N GLY A 190 -3.84 -6.62 -16.28
CA GLY A 190 -3.77 -8.05 -16.52
C GLY A 190 -4.89 -8.87 -15.87
N ALA A 191 -5.99 -8.27 -15.43
CA ALA A 191 -7.16 -9.02 -15.00
C ALA A 191 -7.73 -9.85 -16.16
N ASP A 192 -7.89 -11.15 -15.96
CA ASP A 192 -8.45 -12.06 -16.96
C ASP A 192 -9.98 -11.91 -17.04
N HIS A 193 -10.61 -11.67 -15.88
CA HIS A 193 -12.05 -11.47 -15.76
C HIS A 193 -12.36 -10.31 -14.85
N ILE A 194 -13.48 -9.63 -15.12
CA ILE A 194 -13.97 -8.53 -14.31
C ILE A 194 -15.40 -8.85 -13.87
N ILE A 195 -15.68 -8.59 -12.59
CA ILE A 195 -17.02 -8.66 -12.01
C ILE A 195 -17.41 -7.25 -11.53
N LEU A 196 -18.50 -6.74 -12.08
CA LEU A 196 -19.10 -5.46 -11.64
C LEU A 196 -20.11 -5.76 -10.52
N THR A 197 -19.71 -5.48 -9.27
CA THR A 197 -20.49 -5.91 -8.10
C THR A 197 -21.79 -5.17 -7.91
N GLU A 198 -21.98 -4.00 -8.55
CA GLU A 198 -23.26 -3.28 -8.58
C GLU A 198 -24.28 -3.90 -9.58
N GLU A 199 -23.80 -4.69 -10.54
CA GLU A 199 -24.61 -5.25 -11.61
C GLU A 199 -24.73 -6.77 -11.54
N GLN A 200 -23.80 -7.44 -10.86
CA GLN A 200 -23.60 -8.88 -10.91
C GLN A 200 -23.47 -9.46 -9.50
N ASP A 201 -24.12 -10.59 -9.27
CA ASP A 201 -23.89 -11.39 -8.06
C ASP A 201 -22.49 -12.03 -8.12
N LEU A 202 -21.65 -11.68 -7.15
CA LEU A 202 -20.25 -12.09 -7.10
C LEU A 202 -20.08 -13.61 -7.10
N VAL A 203 -20.81 -14.30 -6.23
CA VAL A 203 -20.68 -15.76 -6.04
C VAL A 203 -21.13 -16.51 -7.32
N SER A 204 -22.27 -16.12 -7.88
CA SER A 204 -22.77 -16.70 -9.13
C SER A 204 -21.81 -16.47 -10.30
N ARG A 205 -21.18 -15.28 -10.36
CA ARG A 205 -20.20 -15.00 -11.42
C ARG A 205 -18.92 -15.79 -11.25
N VAL A 206 -18.38 -15.88 -10.02
CA VAL A 206 -17.22 -16.71 -9.72
C VAL A 206 -17.52 -18.17 -10.08
N SER A 207 -18.67 -18.71 -9.66
CA SER A 207 -19.09 -20.08 -10.00
C SER A 207 -19.09 -20.31 -11.51
N LYS A 208 -19.66 -19.39 -12.31
CA LYS A 208 -19.66 -19.50 -13.78
C LYS A 208 -18.26 -19.43 -14.38
N LEU A 209 -17.38 -18.56 -13.88
CA LEU A 209 -16.02 -18.38 -14.40
C LEU A 209 -15.08 -19.55 -14.04
N THR A 210 -15.44 -20.32 -13.01
CA THR A 210 -14.63 -21.43 -12.49
C THR A 210 -15.27 -22.80 -12.71
N ASP A 211 -16.33 -22.88 -13.50
CA ASP A 211 -17.12 -24.14 -13.74
C ASP A 211 -17.58 -24.80 -12.43
N GLY A 212 -18.02 -23.99 -11.46
CA GLY A 212 -18.49 -24.40 -10.15
C GLY A 212 -17.40 -24.81 -9.15
N ARG A 213 -16.12 -24.68 -9.50
CA ARG A 213 -14.99 -25.06 -8.62
C ARG A 213 -14.69 -24.05 -7.52
N GLY A 214 -15.02 -22.79 -7.74
CA GLY A 214 -14.60 -21.68 -6.89
C GLY A 214 -13.17 -21.21 -7.16
N VAL A 215 -12.71 -20.18 -6.45
CA VAL A 215 -11.35 -19.63 -6.55
C VAL A 215 -10.42 -20.25 -5.50
N ASN A 216 -9.14 -20.36 -5.81
CA ASN A 216 -8.14 -20.90 -4.89
C ASN A 216 -7.77 -19.89 -3.79
N VAL A 217 -7.74 -18.61 -4.12
CA VAL A 217 -7.35 -17.55 -3.19
C VAL A 217 -8.28 -16.34 -3.34
N VAL A 218 -8.67 -15.75 -2.21
CA VAL A 218 -9.34 -14.44 -2.18
C VAL A 218 -8.43 -13.43 -1.50
N MET A 219 -8.18 -12.34 -2.20
CA MET A 219 -7.55 -11.13 -1.63
C MET A 219 -8.63 -10.09 -1.40
N ASP A 220 -9.12 -10.05 -0.16
CA ASP A 220 -10.20 -9.12 0.21
C ASP A 220 -9.66 -7.84 0.83
N ALA A 221 -9.95 -6.72 0.18
CA ALA A 221 -9.59 -5.37 0.65
C ALA A 221 -10.78 -4.60 1.25
N LEU A 222 -11.97 -5.20 1.28
CA LEU A 222 -13.19 -4.54 1.76
C LEU A 222 -13.51 -4.90 3.21
N GLY A 223 -13.39 -6.17 3.57
CA GLY A 223 -13.83 -6.67 4.87
C GLY A 223 -15.35 -6.52 5.09
N GLY A 224 -15.77 -6.60 6.35
CA GLY A 224 -17.17 -6.37 6.71
C GLY A 224 -18.10 -7.56 6.44
N PRO A 225 -19.43 -7.34 6.43
CA PRO A 225 -20.43 -8.41 6.32
C PRO A 225 -20.32 -9.25 5.06
N GLN A 226 -19.85 -8.67 3.94
CA GLN A 226 -19.66 -9.40 2.67
C GLN A 226 -18.58 -10.49 2.73
N MET A 227 -17.71 -10.48 3.73
CA MET A 227 -16.73 -11.58 3.90
C MET A 227 -17.39 -12.96 4.00
N CYS A 228 -18.59 -13.03 4.59
CA CYS A 228 -19.32 -14.29 4.66
C CYS A 228 -19.67 -14.86 3.27
N LEU A 229 -19.95 -13.99 2.30
CA LEU A 229 -20.25 -14.40 0.92
C LEU A 229 -19.02 -14.91 0.17
N LEU A 230 -17.83 -14.44 0.55
CA LEU A 230 -16.59 -14.89 -0.08
C LEU A 230 -16.29 -16.37 0.21
N GLY A 231 -16.78 -16.89 1.35
CA GLY A 231 -16.70 -18.32 1.67
C GLY A 231 -17.40 -19.23 0.63
N ASP A 232 -18.49 -18.74 0.03
CA ASP A 232 -19.23 -19.48 -1.00
C ASP A 232 -18.55 -19.39 -2.40
N ALA A 233 -17.61 -18.47 -2.56
CA ALA A 233 -16.83 -18.31 -3.78
C ALA A 233 -15.51 -19.10 -3.78
N ILE A 234 -15.04 -19.56 -2.61
CA ILE A 234 -13.78 -20.29 -2.44
C ILE A 234 -13.93 -21.76 -2.81
N ALA A 235 -12.92 -22.31 -3.49
CA ALA A 235 -12.79 -23.72 -3.77
C ALA A 235 -12.54 -24.55 -2.50
N PRO A 236 -12.92 -25.87 -2.47
CA PRO A 236 -12.51 -26.74 -1.38
C PRO A 236 -10.99 -26.72 -1.17
N ARG A 237 -10.53 -26.31 0.00
CA ARG A 237 -9.11 -26.08 0.37
C ARG A 237 -8.47 -24.82 -0.23
N GLY A 238 -9.27 -23.90 -0.73
CA GLY A 238 -8.82 -22.55 -1.06
C GLY A 238 -8.65 -21.68 0.18
#